data_c88173beee35263b53c0c84eb11f5496
#
_entry.id   c88173beee35263b53c0c84eb11f5496
#
_cell.length_a   1.000
_cell.length_b   1.000
_cell.length_c   1.000
_cell.angle_alpha   90.00
_cell.angle_beta   90.00
_cell.angle_gamma   90.00
#
_symmetry.space_group_name_H-M   'P 1'
#
loop_
_entity.id
_entity.type
_entity.pdbx_description
1 polymer ?
#
loop_
_entity_poly.entity_id
_entity_poly.type
_entity_poly.pdbx_seq_one_letter_code
_entity_poly.pdbx_strand_id
1 'polypeptide(L)'
;MQGPLSETLNHETRKPQSPFMGPEPRIGPHTLKTTNGLSSDAVVKLRDVAGRTVLSFYVTAGGVVTIDSVPEGTFTIEFATGREFSPSCGYFLSDMSSRRFVNAESFETQFQGNYRYTSVLEITLNPVVGGTAQTVSTDDTTFDHD
;
A
#
# COMPACT_ATOMS: atom_id res chain seq x y z
N MET A 1 -20.88 13.34 -24.51
CA MET A 1 -20.52 12.79 -24.70
C MET A 1 -20.32 11.99 -24.53
N GLN A 2 -20.72 11.52 -24.42
CA GLN A 2 -20.17 10.58 -24.57
C GLN A 2 -20.16 9.79 -23.41
N GLY A 3 -21.26 9.34 -22.74
CA GLY A 3 -21.27 8.57 -21.54
C GLY A 3 -20.30 7.40 -21.58
N PRO A 4 -20.46 6.45 -22.49
CA PRO A 4 -19.52 5.31 -22.53
C PRO A 4 -18.10 5.74 -22.79
N LEU A 5 -17.90 6.71 -23.64
CA LEU A 5 -16.57 7.22 -23.88
C LEU A 5 -16.01 7.91 -22.67
N SER A 6 -16.85 8.67 -21.97
CA SER A 6 -16.41 9.34 -20.76
C SER A 6 -15.98 8.35 -19.71
N GLU A 7 -16.73 7.27 -19.54
CA GLU A 7 -16.35 6.24 -18.58
C GLU A 7 -15.04 5.57 -18.95
N THR A 8 -14.86 5.28 -20.23
CA THR A 8 -13.61 4.70 -20.69
C THR A 8 -12.43 5.63 -20.43
N LEU A 9 -12.64 6.91 -20.68
CA LEU A 9 -11.59 7.89 -20.43
C LEU A 9 -11.31 8.08 -18.96
N ASN A 10 -12.31 7.90 -18.10
CA ASN A 10 -12.11 8.00 -16.67
C ASN A 10 -11.27 6.87 -16.12
N HIS A 11 -11.14 5.78 -16.86
CA HIS A 11 -10.30 4.67 -16.48
C HIS A 11 -8.93 4.71 -17.17
N GLU A 12 -8.51 5.91 -17.52
CA GLU A 12 -7.19 6.15 -18.04
C GLU A 12 -6.12 5.54 -17.14
N THR A 13 -5.12 4.91 -17.75
CA THR A 13 -4.06 4.25 -17.01
C THR A 13 -2.80 5.06 -17.04
N ARG A 14 -2.24 5.29 -15.88
CA ARG A 14 -0.96 5.98 -15.70
C ARG A 14 -0.53 5.86 -14.25
N LYS A 15 0.74 6.10 -14.00
CA LYS A 15 1.21 6.15 -12.62
C LYS A 15 0.63 7.37 -11.92
N PRO A 16 0.37 7.29 -10.61
CA PRO A 16 -0.07 8.46 -9.86
C PRO A 16 1.00 9.54 -9.86
N GLN A 17 0.58 10.79 -9.79
CA GLN A 17 1.51 11.91 -9.74
C GLN A 17 2.32 11.91 -8.44
N SER A 18 1.73 11.42 -7.39
CA SER A 18 2.38 11.29 -6.08
C SER A 18 2.26 9.84 -5.63
N PRO A 19 3.29 9.30 -4.94
CA PRO A 19 3.15 7.94 -4.43
C PRO A 19 2.01 7.80 -3.46
N PHE A 20 1.73 8.81 -2.64
CA PHE A 20 0.65 8.73 -1.67
C PHE A 20 -0.70 8.80 -2.35
N MET A 21 -1.54 7.82 -2.08
CA MET A 21 -2.86 7.73 -2.70
C MET A 21 -4.01 8.02 -1.74
N GLY A 22 -3.74 8.13 -0.45
CA GLY A 22 -4.76 8.41 0.54
C GLY A 22 -4.98 7.24 1.47
N PRO A 23 -6.00 7.28 2.34
CA PRO A 23 -6.87 8.44 2.52
C PRO A 23 -6.21 9.60 3.28
N GLU A 24 -6.79 10.74 3.15
CA GLU A 24 -6.40 11.93 3.87
C GLU A 24 -7.26 12.09 5.13
N PRO A 25 -6.75 12.75 6.18
CA PRO A 25 -5.40 13.28 6.32
C PRO A 25 -4.40 12.22 6.80
N ARG A 26 -3.13 12.44 6.47
CA ARG A 26 -2.07 11.58 7.00
C ARG A 26 -1.62 12.16 8.33
N ILE A 27 -1.90 11.45 9.40
CA ILE A 27 -1.55 11.91 10.75
C ILE A 27 -0.89 10.75 11.47
N GLY A 28 0.33 10.96 11.94
CA GLY A 28 1.02 9.98 12.74
C GLY A 28 2.51 10.20 12.78
N PRO A 29 3.17 9.66 13.80
CA PRO A 29 4.59 9.92 14.03
C PRO A 29 5.52 8.84 13.44
N HIS A 30 4.97 7.77 12.87
CA HIS A 30 5.76 6.62 12.51
C HIS A 30 6.11 6.61 11.03
N THR A 31 7.10 5.79 10.68
CA THR A 31 7.63 5.74 9.32
C THR A 31 7.53 4.32 8.77
N LEU A 32 7.06 4.23 7.53
CA LEU A 32 7.09 2.98 6.77
C LEU A 32 7.90 3.19 5.50
N LYS A 33 8.93 2.40 5.34
CA LYS A 33 9.75 2.41 4.13
C LYS A 33 9.51 1.12 3.37
N THR A 34 9.08 1.24 2.13
CA THR A 34 8.76 0.10 1.28
C THR A 34 9.67 0.07 0.07
N THR A 35 10.34 -1.05 -0.11
CA THR A 35 11.14 -1.31 -1.31
C THR A 35 10.38 -2.31 -2.18
N ASN A 36 10.17 -1.97 -3.43
CA ASN A 36 9.51 -2.87 -4.36
C ASN A 36 10.58 -3.68 -5.10
N GLY A 37 10.77 -4.92 -4.66
CA GLY A 37 11.73 -5.84 -5.30
C GLY A 37 11.14 -6.62 -6.46
N LEU A 38 9.93 -6.25 -6.89
CA LEU A 38 9.25 -6.93 -7.98
C LEU A 38 9.56 -6.27 -9.30
N SER A 39 9.24 -6.97 -10.39
CA SER A 39 9.39 -6.43 -11.73
C SER A 39 8.17 -5.62 -12.19
N SER A 40 7.16 -5.52 -11.35
CA SER A 40 5.93 -4.79 -11.63
C SER A 40 5.72 -3.70 -10.60
N ASP A 41 5.00 -2.66 -11.00
CA ASP A 41 4.55 -1.65 -10.04
C ASP A 41 3.57 -2.25 -9.06
N ALA A 42 3.45 -1.65 -7.89
CA ALA A 42 2.60 -2.16 -6.82
C ALA A 42 1.83 -1.04 -6.14
N VAL A 43 0.65 -1.38 -5.65
CA VAL A 43 -0.12 -0.56 -4.72
C VAL A 43 -0.08 -1.23 -3.37
N VAL A 44 0.24 -0.48 -2.33
CA VAL A 44 0.34 -1.00 -0.97
C VAL A 44 -0.75 -0.34 -0.14
N LYS A 45 -1.41 -1.14 0.68
CA LYS A 45 -2.45 -0.66 1.60
C LYS A 45 -2.17 -1.15 3.01
N LEU A 46 -2.34 -0.26 3.98
CA LEU A 46 -2.38 -0.62 5.39
C LEU A 46 -3.84 -0.62 5.83
N ARG A 47 -4.27 -1.74 6.39
CA ARG A 47 -5.65 -1.88 6.88
C ARG A 47 -5.64 -2.05 8.38
N ASP A 48 -6.57 -1.39 9.06
CA ASP A 48 -6.71 -1.53 10.50
C ASP A 48 -7.42 -2.84 10.86
N VAL A 49 -7.64 -3.05 12.15
CA VAL A 49 -8.26 -4.30 12.62
C VAL A 49 -9.71 -4.45 12.16
N ALA A 50 -10.35 -3.35 11.77
CA ALA A 50 -11.70 -3.39 11.23
C ALA A 50 -11.71 -3.60 9.71
N GLY A 51 -10.54 -3.70 9.08
CA GLY A 51 -10.43 -3.91 7.65
C GLY A 51 -10.46 -2.66 6.81
N ARG A 52 -10.42 -1.48 7.44
CA ARG A 52 -10.41 -0.22 6.71
C ARG A 52 -9.01 0.14 6.26
N THR A 53 -8.91 0.71 5.08
CA THR A 53 -7.65 1.23 4.59
C THR A 53 -7.34 2.54 5.30
N VAL A 54 -6.22 2.56 6.02
CA VAL A 54 -5.77 3.78 6.70
C VAL A 54 -4.69 4.50 5.91
N LEU A 55 -4.08 3.81 4.94
CA LEU A 55 -3.00 4.37 4.15
C LEU A 55 -2.86 3.56 2.88
N SER A 56 -2.68 4.22 1.75
CA SER A 56 -2.33 3.53 0.52
C SER A 56 -1.34 4.35 -0.30
N PHE A 57 -0.46 3.66 -1.01
CA PHE A 57 0.55 4.32 -1.82
C PHE A 57 1.00 3.42 -2.96
N TYR A 58 1.63 4.04 -3.94
CA TYR A 58 2.09 3.39 -5.17
C TYR A 58 3.61 3.31 -5.16
N VAL A 59 4.15 2.15 -5.50
CA VAL A 59 5.60 1.94 -5.56
C VAL A 59 5.95 1.38 -6.92
N THR A 60 6.77 2.09 -7.67
CA THR A 60 7.20 1.60 -8.99
C THR A 60 8.12 0.40 -8.84
N ALA A 61 8.21 -0.41 -9.88
CA ALA A 61 9.09 -1.57 -9.90
C ALA A 61 10.52 -1.13 -9.57
N GLY A 62 11.12 -1.79 -8.60
CA GLY A 62 12.48 -1.46 -8.15
C GLY A 62 12.57 -0.17 -7.34
N GLY A 63 11.44 0.49 -7.08
CA GLY A 63 11.45 1.77 -6.39
C GLY A 63 11.34 1.63 -4.88
N VAL A 64 11.51 2.78 -4.21
CA VAL A 64 11.40 2.89 -2.76
C VAL A 64 10.48 4.05 -2.43
N VAL A 65 9.55 3.82 -1.52
CA VAL A 65 8.66 4.87 -1.03
C VAL A 65 8.74 4.90 0.49
N THR A 66 8.92 6.08 1.04
CA THR A 66 8.94 6.29 2.50
C THR A 66 7.75 7.16 2.86
N ILE A 67 6.91 6.63 3.74
CA ILE A 67 5.78 7.37 4.31
C ILE A 67 6.11 7.63 5.76
N ASP A 68 6.22 8.90 6.14
CA ASP A 68 6.68 9.29 7.48
C ASP A 68 5.57 9.87 8.35
N SER A 69 4.33 9.53 8.05
CA SER A 69 3.19 9.97 8.85
C SER A 69 2.21 8.82 9.09
N VAL A 70 2.76 7.66 9.46
CA VAL A 70 1.95 6.47 9.75
C VAL A 70 1.36 6.61 11.15
N PRO A 71 0.05 6.40 11.29
CA PRO A 71 -0.58 6.54 12.60
C PRO A 71 -0.22 5.42 13.56
N GLU A 72 -0.47 5.68 14.83
CA GLU A 72 -0.34 4.69 15.88
C GLU A 72 -1.34 3.56 15.63
N GLY A 73 -0.93 2.32 15.84
CA GLY A 73 -1.86 1.20 15.75
C GLY A 73 -1.22 -0.04 15.16
N THR A 74 -2.05 -1.06 14.99
CA THR A 74 -1.67 -2.35 14.41
C THR A 74 -2.38 -2.49 13.08
N PHE A 75 -1.61 -2.78 12.03
CA PHE A 75 -2.14 -2.82 10.68
C PHE A 75 -1.72 -4.06 9.94
N THR A 76 -2.59 -4.55 9.08
CA THR A 76 -2.27 -5.57 8.11
C THR A 76 -1.82 -4.88 6.84
N ILE A 77 -0.73 -5.37 6.26
CA ILE A 77 -0.18 -4.79 5.04
C ILE A 77 -0.56 -5.68 3.86
N GLU A 78 -1.19 -5.08 2.85
CA GLU A 78 -1.56 -5.75 1.62
C GLU A 78 -0.94 -5.02 0.46
N PHE A 79 -0.65 -5.75 -0.60
CA PHE A 79 -0.19 -5.10 -1.83
C PHE A 79 -0.74 -5.84 -3.04
N ALA A 80 -0.93 -5.08 -4.10
CA ALA A 80 -1.35 -5.63 -5.39
C ALA A 80 -0.36 -5.21 -6.45
N THR A 81 -0.11 -6.10 -7.39
CA THR A 81 0.69 -5.82 -8.59
C THR A 81 -0.18 -5.99 -9.80
N GLY A 82 0.25 -5.43 -10.92
CA GLY A 82 -0.51 -5.57 -12.15
C GLY A 82 0.02 -4.64 -13.22
N ARG A 83 -0.79 -4.46 -14.24
CA ARG A 83 -0.51 -3.57 -15.34
C ARG A 83 -1.67 -2.62 -15.51
N GLU A 84 -1.42 -1.49 -16.16
CA GLU A 84 -2.45 -0.51 -16.49
C GLU A 84 -3.14 0.00 -15.24
N PHE A 85 -2.37 0.68 -14.40
CA PHE A 85 -2.92 1.27 -13.20
C PHE A 85 -3.88 2.40 -13.56
N SER A 86 -5.06 2.41 -12.94
CA SER A 86 -6.06 3.46 -13.12
C SER A 86 -6.10 4.35 -11.88
N PRO A 87 -5.69 5.63 -11.98
CA PRO A 87 -5.77 6.52 -10.82
C PRO A 87 -7.21 6.74 -10.33
N SER A 88 -8.18 6.74 -11.23
CA SER A 88 -9.56 6.94 -10.83
C SER A 88 -10.13 5.73 -10.12
N CYS A 89 -9.68 4.53 -10.45
CA CYS A 89 -10.12 3.30 -9.80
C CYS A 89 -9.29 2.97 -8.58
N GLY A 90 -8.01 3.37 -8.57
CA GLY A 90 -7.10 3.06 -7.49
C GLY A 90 -6.56 1.64 -7.54
N TYR A 91 -6.65 0.97 -8.68
CA TYR A 91 -6.14 -0.39 -8.83
C TYR A 91 -5.72 -0.64 -10.28
N PHE A 92 -5.11 -1.80 -10.51
CA PHE A 92 -4.66 -2.20 -11.84
C PHE A 92 -5.81 -2.86 -12.61
N LEU A 93 -5.90 -2.52 -13.89
CA LEU A 93 -6.96 -3.03 -14.75
C LEU A 93 -6.61 -4.36 -15.40
N SER A 94 -5.33 -4.70 -15.47
CA SER A 94 -4.88 -5.94 -16.12
C SER A 94 -3.95 -6.71 -15.21
N ASP A 95 -4.11 -8.02 -15.19
CA ASP A 95 -3.23 -8.96 -14.50
C ASP A 95 -3.01 -8.61 -13.03
N MET A 96 -4.02 -8.09 -12.38
CA MET A 96 -3.92 -7.72 -10.98
C MET A 96 -3.85 -8.95 -10.10
N SER A 97 -2.90 -8.94 -9.17
CA SER A 97 -2.73 -10.00 -8.19
C SER A 97 -2.47 -9.34 -6.85
N SER A 98 -3.19 -9.75 -5.83
CA SER A 98 -3.06 -9.16 -4.51
C SER A 98 -2.59 -10.17 -3.48
N ARG A 99 -1.80 -9.70 -2.53
CA ARG A 99 -1.25 -10.52 -1.47
C ARG A 99 -1.27 -9.73 -0.16
N ARG A 100 -1.28 -10.45 0.93
CA ARG A 100 -1.28 -9.88 2.26
C ARG A 100 -0.12 -10.49 3.06
N PHE A 101 0.62 -9.67 3.79
CA PHE A 101 1.61 -10.21 4.72
C PHE A 101 0.89 -10.97 5.83
N VAL A 102 1.47 -12.09 6.24
CA VAL A 102 0.83 -12.99 7.21
C VAL A 102 0.71 -12.31 8.56
N ASN A 103 1.74 -11.59 8.98
CA ASN A 103 1.77 -10.96 10.30
C ASN A 103 1.40 -9.50 10.21
N ALA A 104 0.54 -9.07 11.14
CA ALA A 104 0.25 -7.66 11.30
C ALA A 104 1.45 -6.94 11.91
N GLU A 105 1.56 -5.65 11.62
CA GLU A 105 2.67 -4.83 12.12
C GLU A 105 2.12 -3.76 13.05
N SER A 106 2.83 -3.54 14.15
CA SER A 106 2.43 -2.55 15.14
C SER A 106 3.33 -1.34 15.07
N PHE A 107 2.72 -0.17 15.02
CA PHE A 107 3.42 1.11 15.04
C PHE A 107 3.09 1.77 16.37
N GLU A 108 4.05 1.78 17.28
CA GLU A 108 3.83 2.23 18.64
C GLU A 108 4.88 3.25 19.06
N THR A 109 4.43 4.27 19.78
CA THR A 109 5.32 5.24 20.38
C THR A 109 5.78 4.70 21.73
N GLN A 110 7.08 4.70 21.95
CA GLN A 110 7.68 4.27 23.21
C GLN A 110 8.25 5.47 23.93
N PHE A 111 8.11 5.50 25.25
CA PHE A 111 8.65 6.56 26.09
C PHE A 111 9.70 5.96 27.03
N GLN A 112 10.86 6.61 27.09
CA GLN A 112 11.93 6.22 28.00
C GLN A 112 12.53 7.50 28.58
N GLY A 113 12.23 7.76 29.84
CA GLY A 113 12.65 9.00 30.47
C GLY A 113 12.09 10.20 29.74
N ASN A 114 12.96 11.06 29.24
CA ASN A 114 12.57 12.25 28.50
C ASN A 114 12.51 12.03 26.98
N TYR A 115 12.74 10.80 26.55
CA TYR A 115 12.81 10.50 25.11
C TYR A 115 11.56 9.81 24.63
N ARG A 116 11.18 10.17 23.40
CA ARG A 116 10.08 9.54 22.70
C ARG A 116 10.65 8.83 21.47
N TYR A 117 10.35 7.55 21.36
CA TYR A 117 10.79 6.74 20.22
C TYR A 117 9.61 6.37 19.38
N THR A 118 9.74 6.56 18.07
CA THR A 118 8.71 6.18 17.12
C THR A 118 9.17 4.98 16.32
N SER A 119 8.21 4.27 15.72
CA SER A 119 8.50 3.08 14.95
C SER A 119 8.95 3.45 13.55
N VAL A 120 9.96 2.74 13.07
CA VAL A 120 10.37 2.77 11.65
C VAL A 120 10.34 1.33 11.17
N LEU A 121 9.47 1.05 10.23
CA LEU A 121 9.33 -0.29 9.66
C LEU A 121 9.81 -0.26 8.22
N GLU A 122 10.65 -1.24 7.87
CA GLU A 122 11.09 -1.41 6.49
C GLU A 122 10.55 -2.74 5.97
N ILE A 123 9.90 -2.70 4.81
CA ILE A 123 9.41 -3.91 4.17
C ILE A 123 9.92 -3.95 2.74
N THR A 124 10.02 -5.16 2.21
CA THR A 124 10.40 -5.39 0.83
C THR A 124 9.37 -6.30 0.20
N LEU A 125 8.83 -5.87 -0.93
CA LEU A 125 7.92 -6.70 -1.71
C LEU A 125 8.76 -7.62 -2.57
N ASN A 126 8.67 -8.93 -2.32
CA ASN A 126 9.46 -9.93 -3.01
C ASN A 126 8.57 -10.92 -3.74
N PRO A 127 8.99 -11.38 -4.92
CA PRO A 127 8.24 -12.43 -5.61
C PRO A 127 8.49 -13.80 -5.02
N VAL A 128 9.55 -13.95 -4.21
CA VAL A 128 10.05 -15.24 -3.79
C VAL A 128 9.50 -15.60 -2.42
N VAL A 129 8.95 -16.79 -2.34
CA VAL A 129 8.57 -17.38 -1.06
C VAL A 129 9.85 -17.74 -0.35
N GLY A 130 10.03 -17.24 0.86
CA GLY A 130 11.24 -17.51 1.62
C GLY A 130 11.98 -16.28 2.05
N GLY A 131 11.47 -15.10 1.76
CA GLY A 131 11.96 -13.87 2.35
C GLY A 131 11.61 -13.82 3.82
N THR A 132 12.04 -12.77 4.48
CA THR A 132 11.83 -12.62 5.92
C THR A 132 10.37 -12.43 6.28
N ALA A 133 9.55 -11.94 5.34
CA ALA A 133 8.12 -11.76 5.55
C ALA A 133 7.36 -12.65 4.59
N GLN A 134 6.42 -13.42 5.15
CA GLN A 134 5.60 -14.33 4.35
C GLN A 134 4.30 -13.63 3.98
N THR A 135 3.78 -13.97 2.80
CA THR A 135 2.52 -13.43 2.32
C THR A 135 1.58 -14.56 1.93
N VAL A 136 0.30 -14.21 1.87
CA VAL A 136 -0.74 -15.09 1.34
C VAL A 136 -1.50 -14.33 0.27
N SER A 137 -2.06 -15.06 -0.69
CA SER A 137 -2.89 -14.44 -1.72
C SER A 137 -4.18 -13.94 -1.09
N THR A 138 -4.66 -12.80 -1.57
CA THR A 138 -5.95 -12.28 -1.14
C THR A 138 -6.86 -12.16 -2.35
N ASP A 139 -8.16 -12.04 -2.08
CA ASP A 139 -9.12 -11.78 -3.12
C ASP A 139 -8.92 -10.35 -3.64
N ASP A 140 -8.79 -10.21 -4.94
CA ASP A 140 -8.60 -8.90 -5.55
C ASP A 140 -9.77 -7.96 -5.23
N THR A 141 -10.97 -8.50 -5.17
CA THR A 141 -12.15 -7.73 -4.79
C THR A 141 -12.01 -7.20 -3.37
N THR A 142 -11.50 -8.04 -2.46
CA THR A 142 -11.25 -7.61 -1.09
C THR A 142 -10.20 -6.51 -1.03
N PHE A 143 -9.17 -6.61 -1.86
CA PHE A 143 -8.13 -5.58 -1.91
C PHE A 143 -8.71 -4.24 -2.36
N ASP A 144 -9.65 -4.26 -3.32
CA ASP A 144 -10.27 -3.05 -3.85
C ASP A 144 -11.22 -2.38 -2.88
N HIS A 145 -11.77 -3.14 -1.94
CA HIS A 145 -12.64 -2.59 -0.93
C HIS A 145 -11.87 -1.91 0.18
N ASP A 146 -12.48 -0.89 0.69
CA ASP A 146 -11.84 -0.15 1.75
C ASP A 146 -12.38 -0.55 3.10
#